data_02baf62e99419cc4306689a540f153b2
#
_entry.id   02baf62e99419cc4306689a540f153b2
#
_cell.length_a   1.000
_cell.length_b   1.000
_cell.length_c   1.000
_cell.angle_alpha   90.00
_cell.angle_beta   90.00
_cell.angle_gamma   90.00
#
_symmetry.space_group_name_H-M   'P 1'
#
loop_
_entity.id
_entity.type
_entity.pdbx_description
1 polymer ?
#
loop_
_entity_poly.entity_id
_entity_poly.type
_entity_poly.pdbx_seq_one_letter_code
_entity_poly.pdbx_strand_id
1 'polypeptide(L)'
;MFSINPGYDYHHGDFANGGAEERMRLYRRCEKEGVGISVMKAFSGGQLLNAKTSPFGRALTEYRCIRYALDKPGVLTVLPGVRDKKDLKRVLGYFSASEEEKDYSVIGTFAPQDAAGKCVYCNPCKPCPAGIDVGTVNKYYDLARAGDALAADHYKNLAKTAADCIGCGHCN
;
A
#
# COMPACT_ATOMS: atom_id res chain seq x y z
N MET A 1 -3.53 14.96 2.28
CA MET A 1 -2.55 13.86 2.36
C MET A 1 -3.13 12.61 1.75
N PHE A 2 -2.38 11.91 0.85
CA PHE A 2 -2.85 10.72 0.14
C PHE A 2 -1.86 9.55 0.31
N SER A 3 -2.39 8.33 0.27
CA SER A 3 -1.58 7.12 0.14
C SER A 3 -1.32 6.86 -1.33
N ILE A 4 -0.09 7.06 -1.79
CA ILE A 4 0.34 6.82 -3.18
C ILE A 4 1.51 5.87 -3.19
N ASN A 5 1.39 4.78 -3.90
CA ASN A 5 2.47 3.83 -4.16
C ASN A 5 2.12 2.92 -5.34
N PRO A 6 3.10 2.25 -5.95
CA PRO A 6 2.87 1.38 -7.10
C PRO A 6 1.85 0.26 -6.86
N GLY A 7 1.80 -0.29 -5.65
CA GLY A 7 0.86 -1.37 -5.32
C GLY A 7 -0.59 -0.92 -5.35
N TYR A 8 -0.86 0.33 -4.97
CA TYR A 8 -2.21 0.89 -4.99
C TYR A 8 -2.70 1.30 -6.38
N ASP A 9 -1.77 1.71 -7.23
CA ASP A 9 -2.08 2.15 -8.58
C ASP A 9 -1.98 1.02 -9.62
N TYR A 10 -1.72 -0.20 -9.16
CA TYR A 10 -1.60 -1.36 -10.03
C TYR A 10 -2.97 -1.84 -10.49
N HIS A 11 -3.14 -2.09 -11.81
CA HIS A 11 -4.44 -2.29 -12.46
C HIS A 11 -5.29 -3.47 -11.94
N HIS A 12 -4.68 -4.42 -11.26
CA HIS A 12 -5.37 -5.63 -10.77
C HIS A 12 -5.35 -5.76 -9.24
N GLY A 13 -4.86 -4.77 -8.54
CA GLY A 13 -4.82 -4.74 -7.08
C GLY A 13 -5.37 -3.42 -6.57
N ASP A 14 -6.67 -3.26 -6.52
CA ASP A 14 -7.32 -2.12 -5.85
C ASP A 14 -7.07 -2.20 -4.33
N PHE A 15 -5.82 -1.99 -3.93
CA PHE A 15 -5.44 -1.91 -2.52
C PHE A 15 -5.84 -0.57 -1.88
N ALA A 16 -6.51 0.29 -2.63
CA ALA A 16 -6.98 1.59 -2.17
C ALA A 16 -8.42 1.84 -2.63
N ASN A 17 -9.09 2.80 -1.98
CA ASN A 17 -10.40 3.27 -2.43
C ASN A 17 -10.29 3.92 -3.81
N GLY A 18 -11.06 3.44 -4.76
CA GLY A 18 -11.12 3.93 -6.13
C GLY A 18 -10.07 3.30 -7.07
N GLY A 19 -10.42 3.15 -8.33
CA GLY A 19 -9.54 2.62 -9.38
C GLY A 19 -8.38 3.55 -9.70
N ALA A 20 -7.33 3.01 -10.34
CA ALA A 20 -6.12 3.75 -10.71
C ALA A 20 -6.42 5.00 -11.57
N GLU A 21 -7.40 4.92 -12.47
CA GLU A 21 -7.81 6.06 -13.30
C GLU A 21 -8.51 7.17 -12.50
N GLU A 22 -9.37 6.82 -11.55
CA GLU A 22 -10.05 7.79 -10.69
C GLU A 22 -9.06 8.53 -9.82
N ARG A 23 -8.08 7.81 -9.27
CA ARG A 23 -6.99 8.38 -8.49
C ARG A 23 -6.16 9.33 -9.34
N MET A 24 -5.81 8.95 -10.57
CA MET A 24 -5.06 9.80 -11.49
C MET A 24 -5.86 11.07 -11.88
N ARG A 25 -7.18 10.95 -12.08
CA ARG A 25 -8.04 12.13 -12.33
C ARG A 25 -8.02 13.08 -11.13
N LEU A 26 -8.09 12.54 -9.91
CA LEU A 26 -8.00 13.34 -8.69
C LEU A 26 -6.64 14.06 -8.57
N TYR A 27 -5.52 13.38 -8.85
CA TYR A 27 -4.19 14.00 -8.80
C TYR A 27 -4.07 15.16 -9.79
N ARG A 28 -4.51 14.96 -11.05
CA ARG A 28 -4.53 16.01 -12.07
C ARG A 28 -5.43 17.19 -11.69
N ARG A 29 -6.55 16.90 -11.02
CA ARG A 29 -7.44 17.95 -10.54
C ARG A 29 -6.78 18.76 -9.42
N CYS A 30 -6.15 18.11 -8.46
CA CYS A 30 -5.39 18.80 -7.41
C CYS A 30 -4.32 19.71 -8.01
N GLU A 31 -3.53 19.19 -8.95
CA GLU A 31 -2.49 19.96 -9.64
C GLU A 31 -3.08 21.20 -10.35
N LYS A 32 -4.15 21.01 -11.12
CA LYS A 32 -4.83 22.10 -11.87
C LYS A 32 -5.38 23.19 -10.94
N GLU A 33 -5.88 22.80 -9.78
CA GLU A 33 -6.45 23.72 -8.78
C GLU A 33 -5.40 24.27 -7.80
N GLY A 34 -4.10 23.99 -8.00
CA GLY A 34 -3.02 24.46 -7.13
C GLY A 34 -3.00 23.79 -5.75
N VAL A 35 -3.64 22.62 -5.60
CA VAL A 35 -3.70 21.88 -4.36
C VAL A 35 -2.53 20.89 -4.29
N GLY A 36 -1.55 21.17 -3.42
CA GLY A 36 -0.41 20.31 -3.22
C GLY A 36 -0.75 19.02 -2.47
N ILE A 37 -0.17 17.90 -2.90
CA ILE A 37 -0.36 16.59 -2.31
C ILE A 37 0.87 16.19 -1.49
N SER A 38 0.66 15.87 -0.20
CA SER A 38 1.64 15.17 0.63
C SER A 38 1.32 13.67 0.60
N VAL A 39 2.33 12.85 0.30
CA VAL A 39 2.18 11.39 0.13
C VAL A 39 2.58 10.67 1.40
N MET A 40 1.74 9.74 1.85
CA MET A 40 2.07 8.71 2.84
C MET A 40 2.03 7.31 2.21
N LYS A 41 2.57 6.33 2.94
CA LYS A 41 2.58 4.90 2.55
C LYS A 41 3.26 4.61 1.21
N ALA A 42 4.27 5.40 0.83
CA ALA A 42 5.04 5.17 -0.38
C ALA A 42 5.58 3.73 -0.50
N PHE A 43 5.84 3.07 0.62
CA PHE A 43 6.33 1.68 0.69
C PHE A 43 5.22 0.65 0.97
N SER A 44 3.94 1.05 0.97
CA SER A 44 2.81 0.18 1.35
C SER A 44 3.03 -0.53 2.70
N GLY A 45 3.44 0.21 3.74
CA GLY A 45 3.78 -0.38 5.04
C GLY A 45 5.03 -1.28 5.03
N GLY A 46 5.90 -1.12 4.04
CA GLY A 46 7.10 -1.94 3.85
C GLY A 46 6.87 -3.16 2.94
N GLN A 47 5.64 -3.46 2.57
CA GLN A 47 5.31 -4.62 1.72
C GLN A 47 6.04 -4.57 0.37
N LEU A 48 6.17 -3.41 -0.24
CA LEU A 48 6.84 -3.24 -1.53
C LEU A 48 8.36 -3.50 -1.47
N LEU A 49 8.97 -3.35 -0.30
CA LEU A 49 10.40 -3.54 -0.10
C LEU A 49 10.79 -5.01 0.16
N ASN A 50 9.84 -5.93 0.15
CA ASN A 50 10.05 -7.35 0.40
C ASN A 50 9.40 -8.19 -0.71
N ALA A 51 10.20 -9.05 -1.34
CA ALA A 51 9.74 -9.88 -2.46
C ALA A 51 8.59 -10.84 -2.09
N LYS A 52 8.48 -11.25 -0.82
CA LYS A 52 7.42 -12.16 -0.37
C LYS A 52 6.07 -11.46 -0.19
N THR A 53 6.08 -10.16 0.04
CA THR A 53 4.86 -9.37 0.34
C THR A 53 4.52 -8.38 -0.76
N SER A 54 5.47 -8.11 -1.67
CA SER A 54 5.23 -7.24 -2.80
C SER A 54 4.25 -7.90 -3.80
N PRO A 55 3.22 -7.18 -4.26
CA PRO A 55 2.29 -7.69 -5.28
C PRO A 55 2.96 -7.95 -6.61
N PHE A 56 4.18 -7.45 -6.81
CA PHE A 56 4.98 -7.67 -8.02
C PHE A 56 5.83 -8.95 -7.98
N GLY A 57 5.79 -9.73 -6.89
CA GLY A 57 6.65 -10.91 -6.70
C GLY A 57 8.13 -10.60 -6.53
N ARG A 58 8.50 -9.32 -6.49
CA ARG A 58 9.87 -8.80 -6.30
C ARG A 58 9.83 -7.61 -5.36
N ALA A 59 10.93 -7.43 -4.61
CA ALA A 59 11.12 -6.20 -3.86
C ALA A 59 11.40 -5.02 -4.79
N LEU A 60 10.78 -3.89 -4.51
CA LEU A 60 11.19 -2.59 -5.05
C LEU A 60 12.19 -1.95 -4.08
N THR A 61 12.96 -0.99 -4.58
CA THR A 61 13.82 -0.17 -3.71
C THR A 61 13.03 1.02 -3.14
N GLU A 62 13.51 1.58 -2.05
CA GLU A 62 12.99 2.83 -1.49
C GLU A 62 13.00 3.94 -2.55
N TYR A 63 14.05 4.01 -3.37
CA TYR A 63 14.23 5.04 -4.39
C TYR A 63 13.16 4.96 -5.49
N ARG A 64 12.86 3.76 -5.97
CA ARG A 64 11.80 3.52 -6.95
C ARG A 64 10.43 3.91 -6.41
N CYS A 65 10.13 3.53 -5.17
CA CYS A 65 8.85 3.86 -4.53
C CYS A 65 8.69 5.37 -4.30
N ILE A 66 9.75 6.05 -3.86
CA ILE A 66 9.75 7.50 -3.65
C ILE A 66 9.59 8.22 -5.00
N ARG A 67 10.38 7.85 -6.02
CA ARG A 67 10.30 8.46 -7.35
C ARG A 67 8.91 8.28 -7.95
N TYR A 68 8.38 7.06 -7.87
CA TYR A 68 7.03 6.78 -8.34
C TYR A 68 5.97 7.72 -7.76
N ALA A 69 6.06 7.99 -6.46
CA ALA A 69 5.12 8.88 -5.79
C ALA A 69 5.33 10.34 -6.18
N LEU A 70 6.58 10.79 -6.27
CA LEU A 70 6.94 12.18 -6.66
C LEU A 70 6.53 12.51 -8.10
N ASP A 71 6.55 11.54 -9.01
CA ASP A 71 6.18 11.73 -10.41
C ASP A 71 4.65 11.83 -10.63
N LYS A 72 3.84 11.71 -9.58
CA LYS A 72 2.38 11.90 -9.73
C LYS A 72 2.01 13.37 -9.74
N PRO A 73 1.00 13.77 -10.56
CA PRO A 73 0.58 15.14 -10.65
C PRO A 73 0.22 15.74 -9.29
N GLY A 74 0.65 16.96 -9.03
CA GLY A 74 0.34 17.70 -7.81
C GLY A 74 1.08 17.23 -6.56
N VAL A 75 1.93 16.21 -6.63
CA VAL A 75 2.70 15.75 -5.47
C VAL A 75 3.86 16.71 -5.17
N LEU A 76 3.89 17.22 -3.94
CA LEU A 76 4.93 18.12 -3.45
C LEU A 76 5.94 17.43 -2.53
N THR A 77 5.51 16.42 -1.79
CA THR A 77 6.37 15.76 -0.81
C THR A 77 5.93 14.32 -0.53
N VAL A 78 6.90 13.50 -0.16
CA VAL A 78 6.70 12.11 0.25
C VAL A 78 7.20 11.96 1.69
N LEU A 79 6.36 11.39 2.55
CA LEU A 79 6.65 11.08 3.95
C LEU A 79 6.86 9.55 4.08
N PRO A 80 8.08 9.06 3.82
CA PRO A 80 8.37 7.64 3.92
C PRO A 80 8.40 7.20 5.39
N GLY A 81 7.96 5.96 5.64
CA GLY A 81 8.07 5.36 6.97
C GLY A 81 9.53 5.03 7.29
N VAL A 82 9.98 5.46 8.47
CA VAL A 82 11.33 5.23 9.00
C VAL A 82 11.19 4.66 10.41
N ARG A 83 11.78 3.51 10.69
CA ARG A 83 11.73 2.81 11.98
C ARG A 83 13.01 3.02 12.79
N ASP A 84 14.14 3.12 12.08
CA ASP A 84 15.46 3.22 12.69
C ASP A 84 16.44 4.07 11.85
N LYS A 85 17.66 4.25 12.36
CA LYS A 85 18.71 5.02 11.67
C LYS A 85 19.14 4.40 10.34
N LYS A 86 19.01 3.09 10.16
CA LYS A 86 19.35 2.39 8.91
C LYS A 86 18.32 2.72 7.84
N ASP A 87 17.03 2.68 8.20
CA ASP A 87 15.93 3.10 7.33
C ASP A 87 16.13 4.56 6.91
N LEU A 88 16.42 5.45 7.86
CA LEU A 88 16.67 6.85 7.57
C LEU A 88 17.82 7.04 6.58
N LYS A 89 18.94 6.35 6.79
CA LYS A 89 20.10 6.42 5.88
C LYS A 89 19.73 5.97 4.46
N ARG A 90 18.94 4.89 4.33
CA ARG A 90 18.47 4.42 3.02
C ARG A 90 17.56 5.45 2.35
N VAL A 91 16.60 5.99 3.08
CA VAL A 91 15.71 7.03 2.52
C VAL A 91 16.47 8.28 2.09
N LEU A 92 17.40 8.75 2.91
CA LEU A 92 18.24 9.90 2.57
C LEU A 92 19.18 9.64 1.36
N GLY A 93 19.54 8.38 1.12
CA GLY A 93 20.29 7.98 -0.07
C GLY A 93 19.58 8.32 -1.38
N TYR A 94 18.27 8.55 -1.37
CA TYR A 94 17.49 8.99 -2.53
C TYR A 94 18.07 10.24 -3.19
N PHE A 95 18.58 11.18 -2.41
CA PHE A 95 19.10 12.44 -2.93
C PHE A 95 20.43 12.28 -3.70
N SER A 96 21.19 11.23 -3.40
CA SER A 96 22.46 10.91 -4.08
C SER A 96 22.33 9.74 -5.06
N ALA A 97 21.19 9.08 -5.12
CA ALA A 97 20.94 7.97 -6.02
C ALA A 97 20.90 8.43 -7.48
N SER A 98 21.40 7.60 -8.40
CA SER A 98 21.33 7.84 -9.83
C SER A 98 19.90 7.75 -10.36
N GLU A 99 19.65 8.28 -11.56
CA GLU A 99 18.34 8.16 -12.21
C GLU A 99 18.01 6.69 -12.53
N GLU A 100 19.01 5.86 -12.82
CA GLU A 100 18.84 4.42 -13.03
C GLU A 100 18.36 3.70 -11.74
N GLU A 101 18.90 4.05 -10.58
CA GLU A 101 18.46 3.50 -9.29
C GLU A 101 17.03 3.92 -8.93
N LYS A 102 16.60 5.09 -9.40
CA LYS A 102 15.24 5.63 -9.22
C LYS A 102 14.26 5.12 -10.26
N ASP A 103 14.75 4.53 -11.37
CA ASP A 103 13.88 4.06 -12.45
C ASP A 103 12.95 2.94 -11.97
N TYR A 104 11.67 3.23 -12.02
CA TYR A 104 10.59 2.31 -11.66
C TYR A 104 9.90 1.68 -12.88
N SER A 105 10.41 1.84 -14.08
CA SER A 105 9.87 1.24 -15.32
C SER A 105 9.75 -0.27 -15.22
N VAL A 106 10.58 -0.87 -14.37
CA VAL A 106 10.53 -2.30 -14.01
C VAL A 106 9.15 -2.76 -13.51
N ILE A 107 8.32 -1.85 -12.96
CA ILE A 107 6.96 -2.17 -12.51
C ILE A 107 6.10 -2.65 -13.69
N GLY A 108 6.25 -2.06 -14.87
CA GLY A 108 5.55 -2.47 -16.08
C GLY A 108 5.93 -3.84 -16.63
N THR A 109 7.03 -4.42 -16.14
CA THR A 109 7.49 -5.76 -16.56
C THR A 109 6.99 -6.89 -15.65
N PHE A 110 6.36 -6.56 -14.53
CA PHE A 110 5.85 -7.56 -13.59
C PHE A 110 4.51 -8.09 -14.08
N ALA A 111 4.39 -9.41 -14.11
CA ALA A 111 3.08 -10.03 -14.34
C ALA A 111 2.15 -9.69 -13.16
N PRO A 112 0.87 -9.40 -13.44
CA PRO A 112 -0.13 -9.24 -12.39
C PRO A 112 -0.17 -10.50 -11.53
N GLN A 113 -0.04 -10.35 -10.21
CA GLN A 113 -0.37 -11.46 -9.32
C GLN A 113 -1.88 -11.50 -9.20
N ASP A 114 -2.45 -12.67 -9.46
CA ASP A 114 -3.86 -12.90 -9.28
C ASP A 114 -4.25 -12.64 -7.82
N ALA A 115 -5.15 -11.68 -7.61
CA ALA A 115 -5.64 -11.34 -6.28
C ALA A 115 -6.71 -12.35 -5.79
N ALA A 116 -7.06 -13.34 -6.61
CA ALA A 116 -8.03 -14.36 -6.27
C ALA A 116 -7.65 -15.07 -4.96
N GLY A 117 -8.56 -15.08 -4.00
CA GLY A 117 -8.33 -15.66 -2.68
C GLY A 117 -7.45 -14.82 -1.74
N LYS A 118 -7.10 -13.59 -2.10
CA LYS A 118 -6.37 -12.66 -1.21
C LYS A 118 -7.24 -11.45 -0.86
N CYS A 119 -7.25 -11.09 0.42
CA CYS A 119 -7.93 -9.88 0.86
C CYS A 119 -7.14 -8.65 0.45
N VAL A 120 -7.77 -7.75 -0.30
CA VAL A 120 -7.17 -6.47 -0.74
C VAL A 120 -7.74 -5.26 0.03
N TYR A 121 -8.43 -5.52 1.13
CA TYR A 121 -9.01 -4.51 2.06
C TYR A 121 -10.01 -3.55 1.42
N CYS A 122 -10.61 -3.92 0.30
CA CYS A 122 -11.52 -3.09 -0.48
C CYS A 122 -12.92 -2.93 0.14
N ASN A 123 -13.24 -3.76 1.15
CA ASN A 123 -14.48 -3.75 1.93
C ASN A 123 -15.81 -4.11 1.21
N PRO A 124 -15.88 -4.75 0.04
CA PRO A 124 -17.17 -5.17 -0.53
C PRO A 124 -17.88 -6.23 0.33
N CYS A 125 -17.16 -6.90 1.24
CA CYS A 125 -17.73 -7.82 2.23
C CYS A 125 -18.46 -7.12 3.39
N LYS A 126 -18.54 -5.80 3.40
CA LYS A 126 -19.40 -5.06 4.35
C LYS A 126 -20.83 -4.90 3.78
N PRO A 127 -21.85 -5.01 4.65
CA PRO A 127 -21.78 -5.36 6.06
C PRO A 127 -21.56 -6.86 6.28
N CYS A 128 -20.61 -7.22 7.13
CA CYS A 128 -20.46 -8.61 7.57
C CYS A 128 -21.64 -8.96 8.50
N PRO A 129 -22.35 -10.10 8.30
CA PRO A 129 -23.45 -10.50 9.17
C PRO A 129 -23.07 -10.68 10.64
N ALA A 130 -21.80 -11.04 10.91
CA ALA A 130 -21.26 -11.16 12.27
C ALA A 130 -20.68 -9.82 12.80
N GLY A 131 -20.76 -8.73 12.04
CA GLY A 131 -20.24 -7.43 12.43
C GLY A 131 -18.71 -7.30 12.39
N ILE A 132 -18.02 -8.21 11.69
CA ILE A 132 -16.56 -8.20 11.58
C ILE A 132 -16.14 -7.19 10.52
N ASP A 133 -15.14 -6.36 10.84
CA ASP A 133 -14.41 -5.60 9.83
C ASP A 133 -13.38 -6.50 9.16
N VAL A 134 -13.82 -7.23 8.14
CA VAL A 134 -13.03 -8.26 7.44
C VAL A 134 -11.73 -7.68 6.87
N GLY A 135 -11.79 -6.47 6.29
CA GLY A 135 -10.61 -5.80 5.77
C GLY A 135 -9.57 -5.51 6.84
N THR A 136 -10.01 -4.99 8.00
CA THR A 136 -9.11 -4.69 9.12
C THR A 136 -8.52 -5.94 9.76
N VAL A 137 -9.32 -7.01 9.92
CA VAL A 137 -8.84 -8.31 10.41
C VAL A 137 -7.73 -8.88 9.51
N ASN A 138 -7.98 -8.93 8.21
CA ASN A 138 -6.98 -9.42 7.25
C ASN A 138 -5.73 -8.53 7.20
N LYS A 139 -5.90 -7.21 7.30
CA LYS A 139 -4.77 -6.28 7.36
C LYS A 139 -3.82 -6.59 8.51
N TYR A 140 -4.35 -6.81 9.72
CA TYR A 140 -3.50 -7.14 10.87
C TYR A 140 -2.87 -8.52 10.74
N TYR A 141 -3.58 -9.48 10.15
CA TYR A 141 -3.00 -10.77 9.83
C TYR A 141 -1.80 -10.66 8.88
N ASP A 142 -1.95 -9.91 7.79
CA ASP A 142 -0.87 -9.72 6.82
C ASP A 142 0.31 -8.93 7.40
N LEU A 143 0.05 -7.91 8.21
CA LEU A 143 1.09 -7.17 8.93
C LEU A 143 1.86 -8.09 9.90
N ALA A 144 1.16 -8.94 10.65
CA ALA A 144 1.81 -9.92 11.54
C ALA A 144 2.69 -10.90 10.74
N ARG A 145 2.22 -11.38 9.59
CA ARG A 145 3.01 -12.23 8.69
C ARG A 145 4.23 -11.51 8.11
N ALA A 146 4.12 -10.20 7.92
CA ALA A 146 5.23 -9.36 7.48
C ALA A 146 6.22 -9.02 8.61
N GLY A 147 5.96 -9.46 9.86
CA GLY A 147 6.83 -9.24 11.01
C GLY A 147 6.54 -7.97 11.80
N ASP A 148 5.37 -7.35 11.63
CA ASP A 148 4.96 -6.20 12.44
C ASP A 148 4.61 -6.67 13.86
N ALA A 149 5.45 -6.28 14.82
CA ALA A 149 5.30 -6.68 16.24
C ALA A 149 4.04 -6.09 16.90
N LEU A 150 3.50 -4.99 16.40
CA LEU A 150 2.31 -4.33 16.95
C LEU A 150 0.99 -4.89 16.39
N ALA A 151 1.05 -5.64 15.29
CA ALA A 151 -0.13 -6.15 14.62
C ALA A 151 -1.00 -7.02 15.52
N ALA A 152 -0.38 -7.86 16.36
CA ALA A 152 -1.09 -8.72 17.30
C ALA A 152 -1.84 -7.92 18.36
N ASP A 153 -1.26 -6.85 18.87
CA ASP A 153 -1.90 -5.99 19.88
C ASP A 153 -3.05 -5.19 19.27
N HIS A 154 -2.87 -4.67 18.07
CA HIS A 154 -3.95 -4.03 17.33
C HIS A 154 -5.11 -4.99 17.06
N TYR A 155 -4.81 -6.24 16.67
CA TYR A 155 -5.82 -7.26 16.43
C TYR A 155 -6.63 -7.60 17.70
N LYS A 156 -5.97 -7.74 18.87
CA LYS A 156 -6.63 -8.01 20.15
C LYS A 156 -7.60 -6.92 20.57
N ASN A 157 -7.36 -5.67 20.16
CA ASN A 157 -8.18 -4.51 20.49
C ASN A 157 -9.36 -4.31 19.53
N LEU A 158 -9.56 -5.19 18.55
CA LEU A 158 -10.73 -5.15 17.69
C LEU A 158 -11.99 -5.55 18.44
N ALA A 159 -13.10 -4.84 18.20
CA ALA A 159 -14.42 -5.15 18.78
C ALA A 159 -14.91 -6.55 18.34
N LYS A 160 -14.54 -6.97 17.13
CA LYS A 160 -14.83 -8.28 16.55
C LYS A 160 -13.59 -8.79 15.81
N THR A 161 -13.31 -10.06 15.97
CA THR A 161 -12.12 -10.74 15.39
C THR A 161 -12.55 -11.86 14.44
N ALA A 162 -11.60 -12.57 13.84
CA ALA A 162 -11.87 -13.75 13.03
C ALA A 162 -12.58 -14.88 13.82
N ALA A 163 -12.41 -14.93 15.15
CA ALA A 163 -13.08 -15.91 16.01
C ALA A 163 -14.61 -15.73 16.08
N ASP A 164 -15.10 -14.52 15.77
CA ASP A 164 -16.55 -14.22 15.73
C ASP A 164 -17.18 -14.65 14.39
N CYS A 165 -16.43 -15.25 13.47
CA CYS A 165 -16.92 -15.63 12.16
C CYS A 165 -17.93 -16.76 12.22
N ILE A 166 -19.08 -16.56 11.56
CA ILE A 166 -20.17 -17.54 11.47
C ILE A 166 -20.09 -18.42 10.22
N GLY A 167 -19.05 -18.31 9.41
CA GLY A 167 -18.85 -19.14 8.21
C GLY A 167 -19.84 -18.92 7.08
N CYS A 168 -20.43 -17.74 6.96
CA CYS A 168 -21.49 -17.46 5.97
C CYS A 168 -21.02 -17.39 4.51
N GLY A 169 -19.71 -17.35 4.24
CA GLY A 169 -19.12 -17.27 2.90
C GLY A 169 -19.24 -15.92 2.18
N HIS A 170 -19.83 -14.89 2.83
CA HIS A 170 -20.08 -13.58 2.21
C HIS A 170 -18.79 -12.85 1.76
N CYS A 171 -17.65 -13.19 2.34
CA CYS A 171 -16.35 -12.57 2.05
C CYS A 171 -15.42 -13.42 1.17
N ASN A 172 -15.93 -14.49 0.59
CA ASN A 172 -15.18 -15.35 -0.34
C ASN A 172 -15.14 -14.76 -1.75
#